data_d9392a9c34109ad1a266edf3b3a1d517
#
_entry.id   d9392a9c34109ad1a266edf3b3a1d517
#
_cell.length_a   1.000
_cell.length_b   1.000
_cell.length_c   1.000
_cell.angle_alpha   90.00
_cell.angle_beta   90.00
_cell.angle_gamma   90.00
#
_symmetry.space_group_name_H-M   'P 1'
#
loop_
_entity.id
_entity.type
_entity.pdbx_description
1 polymer ?
#
loop_
_entity_poly.entity_id
_entity_poly.type
_entity_poly.pdbx_seq_one_letter_code
_entity_poly.pdbx_strand_id
1 'polypeptide(L)'
;HEPMEDKVLSLGSKKYVASADNVKFRSFRRIWRINEIRKVCKRNHIKILHYNADCAADMTNIIGAKLGGVQYITIHSHNAGFGAAGNGIRFMSKILKPLIPLFCDNFYGCSELAARFLFPRSIIESGRYSVLPNGIDLEKYDYDETVRREIRKKLNLEGKYVVGHAGRFSDQKNHSFLLDIFQAVHRKNPNTVLLLFGVGELQEVMKNKARTLGIEDVVIFYGASNEMNKMWQAMDVFVMPSLHEGLPVTGVEAQASGLPCVFSDAITKEVGLTSNTEFLSLQEKPDVWAEH
;
A
#
# COMPACT_ATOMS: atom_id res chain seq x y z
N HIS A 1 12.81 -12.77 2.21
CA HIS A 1 13.05 -12.39 0.81
C HIS A 1 11.94 -11.46 0.36
N GLU A 2 12.29 -10.26 -0.07
CA GLU A 2 11.33 -9.36 -0.71
C GLU A 2 11.25 -9.71 -2.20
N PRO A 3 10.04 -9.70 -2.82
CA PRO A 3 9.85 -10.22 -4.18
C PRO A 3 10.71 -9.59 -5.28
N MET A 4 11.20 -8.36 -5.05
CA MET A 4 12.03 -7.61 -6.01
C MET A 4 13.54 -7.64 -5.68
N GLU A 5 13.94 -8.30 -4.59
CA GLU A 5 15.33 -8.25 -4.10
C GLU A 5 16.32 -8.80 -5.12
N ASP A 6 16.04 -9.98 -5.66
CA ASP A 6 16.94 -10.64 -6.62
C ASP A 6 17.10 -9.81 -7.90
N LYS A 7 16.02 -9.18 -8.36
CA LYS A 7 16.04 -8.31 -9.54
C LYS A 7 16.90 -7.06 -9.29
N VAL A 8 16.74 -6.43 -8.14
CA VAL A 8 17.53 -5.24 -7.77
C VAL A 8 19.01 -5.58 -7.64
N LEU A 9 19.34 -6.73 -7.04
CA LEU A 9 20.73 -7.21 -6.91
C LEU A 9 21.35 -7.56 -8.28
N SER A 10 20.57 -8.17 -9.19
CA SER A 10 21.04 -8.49 -10.55
C SER A 10 21.39 -7.26 -11.38
N LEU A 11 20.83 -6.09 -11.04
CA LEU A 11 21.17 -4.79 -11.64
C LEU A 11 22.44 -4.15 -11.06
N GLY A 12 23.21 -4.88 -10.23
CA GLY A 12 24.45 -4.41 -9.63
C GLY A 12 24.28 -3.60 -8.34
N SER A 13 23.06 -3.54 -7.80
CA SER A 13 22.81 -2.88 -6.52
C SER A 13 23.34 -3.67 -5.33
N LYS A 14 23.63 -2.98 -4.22
CA LYS A 14 24.06 -3.61 -2.96
C LYS A 14 22.99 -3.39 -1.90
N LYS A 15 22.62 -4.45 -1.19
CA LYS A 15 21.69 -4.38 -0.06
C LYS A 15 22.43 -4.23 1.25
N TYR A 16 22.00 -3.27 2.06
CA TYR A 16 22.46 -3.07 3.43
C TYR A 16 21.27 -3.09 4.38
N VAL A 17 21.35 -3.88 5.43
CA VAL A 17 20.27 -3.99 6.42
C VAL A 17 20.69 -3.27 7.69
N ALA A 18 20.02 -2.18 8.01
CA ALA A 18 20.15 -1.48 9.29
C ALA A 18 19.19 -2.09 10.32
N SER A 19 19.49 -3.31 10.79
CA SER A 19 18.66 -4.00 11.79
C SER A 19 18.96 -3.50 13.20
N ALA A 20 17.91 -3.40 14.01
CA ALA A 20 18.00 -3.14 15.45
C ALA A 20 17.38 -4.29 16.28
N ASP A 21 17.28 -5.49 15.71
CA ASP A 21 16.60 -6.64 16.32
C ASP A 21 17.34 -7.15 17.57
N ASN A 22 18.66 -7.00 17.60
CA ASN A 22 19.51 -7.35 18.74
C ASN A 22 19.41 -6.38 19.94
N VAL A 23 18.65 -5.28 19.80
CA VAL A 23 18.48 -4.28 20.86
C VAL A 23 17.28 -4.64 21.73
N LYS A 24 17.53 -5.09 22.97
CA LYS A 24 16.49 -5.54 23.91
C LYS A 24 15.43 -4.47 24.22
N PHE A 25 15.83 -3.21 24.35
CA PHE A 25 14.91 -2.12 24.71
C PHE A 25 14.38 -1.41 23.44
N ARG A 26 13.07 -1.45 23.25
CA ARG A 26 12.37 -0.87 22.07
C ARG A 26 12.66 0.63 21.87
N SER A 27 12.84 1.39 22.97
CA SER A 27 13.20 2.82 22.95
C SER A 27 14.58 3.09 22.35
N PHE A 28 15.55 2.20 22.56
CA PHE A 28 16.91 2.33 22.04
C PHE A 28 17.07 1.87 20.60
N ARG A 29 16.13 1.10 20.07
CA ARG A 29 16.18 0.59 18.67
C ARG A 29 16.31 1.70 17.65
N ARG A 30 15.68 2.85 17.87
CA ARG A 30 15.75 4.01 16.94
C ARG A 30 17.10 4.68 16.98
N ILE A 31 17.66 4.93 18.17
CA ILE A 31 19.00 5.51 18.34
C ILE A 31 20.03 4.57 17.71
N TRP A 32 19.90 3.27 17.93
CA TRP A 32 20.75 2.27 17.30
C TRP A 32 20.67 2.34 15.76
N ARG A 33 19.46 2.42 15.22
CA ARG A 33 19.24 2.51 13.75
C ARG A 33 19.86 3.77 13.16
N ILE A 34 19.77 4.92 13.83
CA ILE A 34 20.47 6.16 13.43
C ILE A 34 21.97 5.88 13.25
N ASN A 35 22.58 5.22 14.22
CA ASN A 35 24.03 4.94 14.18
C ASN A 35 24.39 3.92 13.08
N GLU A 36 23.57 2.89 12.86
CA GLU A 36 23.80 1.92 11.77
C GLU A 36 23.68 2.58 10.39
N ILE A 37 22.67 3.39 10.15
CA ILE A 37 22.52 4.16 8.90
C ILE A 37 23.73 5.09 8.72
N ARG A 38 24.11 5.82 9.76
CA ARG A 38 25.32 6.65 9.74
C ARG A 38 26.55 5.86 9.30
N LYS A 39 26.80 4.67 9.91
CA LYS A 39 27.93 3.82 9.57
C LYS A 39 27.90 3.35 8.12
N VAL A 40 26.72 2.90 7.65
CA VAL A 40 26.53 2.45 6.25
C VAL A 40 26.81 3.59 5.29
N CYS A 41 26.23 4.76 5.49
CA CYS A 41 26.43 5.91 4.62
C CYS A 41 27.89 6.36 4.59
N LYS A 42 28.54 6.43 5.77
CA LYS A 42 29.95 6.84 5.88
C LYS A 42 30.90 5.84 5.21
N ARG A 43 30.72 4.54 5.48
CA ARG A 43 31.59 3.46 4.95
C ARG A 43 31.50 3.36 3.42
N ASN A 44 30.31 3.58 2.86
CA ASN A 44 30.07 3.45 1.43
C ASN A 44 30.12 4.78 0.70
N HIS A 45 30.51 5.88 1.37
CA HIS A 45 30.62 7.22 0.79
C HIS A 45 29.36 7.70 0.08
N ILE A 46 28.18 7.39 0.63
CA ILE A 46 26.88 7.74 0.04
C ILE A 46 26.69 9.26 0.12
N LYS A 47 26.50 9.90 -1.03
CA LYS A 47 26.34 11.35 -1.15
C LYS A 47 24.90 11.77 -1.42
N ILE A 48 24.12 10.91 -2.08
CA ILE A 48 22.73 11.18 -2.47
C ILE A 48 21.85 10.08 -1.87
N LEU A 49 20.75 10.47 -1.27
CA LEU A 49 19.76 9.57 -0.71
C LEU A 49 18.37 9.91 -1.26
N HIS A 50 17.69 8.92 -1.84
CA HIS A 50 16.23 8.96 -2.06
C HIS A 50 15.58 8.12 -0.95
N TYR A 51 14.82 8.77 -0.10
CA TYR A 51 14.20 8.14 1.06
C TYR A 51 12.69 8.03 0.90
N ASN A 52 12.20 6.80 0.82
CA ASN A 52 10.76 6.50 0.84
C ASN A 52 10.28 6.51 2.29
N ALA A 53 9.39 7.44 2.62
CA ALA A 53 8.92 7.69 3.98
C ALA A 53 7.46 7.27 4.17
N ASP A 54 7.20 6.54 5.25
CA ASP A 54 5.84 6.22 5.69
C ASP A 54 5.23 7.33 6.55
N CYS A 55 6.04 7.98 7.37
CA CYS A 55 5.61 9.12 8.20
C CYS A 55 6.82 9.96 8.65
N ALA A 56 6.54 11.13 9.26
CA ALA A 56 7.61 12.05 9.69
C ALA A 56 8.49 11.49 10.83
N ALA A 57 8.10 10.42 11.52
CA ALA A 57 8.97 9.74 12.48
C ALA A 57 10.21 9.11 11.83
N ASP A 58 10.17 8.88 10.51
CA ASP A 58 11.29 8.36 9.72
C ASP A 58 12.45 9.37 9.56
N MET A 59 12.22 10.63 9.93
CA MET A 59 13.28 11.63 10.04
C MET A 59 14.47 11.17 10.90
N THR A 60 14.27 10.26 11.85
CA THR A 60 15.37 9.65 12.61
C THR A 60 16.38 8.96 11.69
N ASN A 61 15.91 8.31 10.61
CA ASN A 61 16.77 7.64 9.63
C ASN A 61 17.51 8.66 8.76
N ILE A 62 16.84 9.74 8.37
CA ILE A 62 17.40 10.86 7.60
C ILE A 62 18.52 11.56 8.39
N ILE A 63 18.31 11.79 9.69
CA ILE A 63 19.34 12.32 10.60
C ILE A 63 20.57 11.41 10.59
N GLY A 64 20.38 10.09 10.67
CA GLY A 64 21.46 9.12 10.58
C GLY A 64 22.26 9.23 9.26
N ALA A 65 21.57 9.42 8.15
CA ALA A 65 22.17 9.59 6.84
C ALA A 65 22.99 10.91 6.74
N LYS A 66 22.43 12.04 7.20
CA LYS A 66 23.16 13.33 7.25
C LYS A 66 24.44 13.23 8.10
N LEU A 67 24.35 12.60 9.28
CA LEU A 67 25.52 12.33 10.14
C LEU A 67 26.53 11.39 9.49
N GLY A 68 26.10 10.58 8.52
CA GLY A 68 26.92 9.69 7.69
C GLY A 68 27.61 10.36 6.52
N GLY A 69 27.33 11.66 6.26
CA GLY A 69 27.96 12.45 5.20
C GLY A 69 27.15 12.52 3.90
N VAL A 70 25.85 12.17 3.95
CA VAL A 70 24.93 12.37 2.82
C VAL A 70 24.70 13.87 2.62
N GLN A 71 24.88 14.34 1.40
CA GLN A 71 24.82 15.75 1.03
C GLN A 71 23.43 16.14 0.56
N TYR A 72 22.85 15.35 -0.34
CA TYR A 72 21.54 15.61 -0.96
C TYR A 72 20.53 14.53 -0.55
N ILE A 73 19.40 14.95 -0.03
CA ILE A 73 18.32 14.04 0.41
C ILE A 73 17.02 14.43 -0.27
N THR A 74 16.51 13.50 -1.05
CA THR A 74 15.14 13.52 -1.55
C THR A 74 14.28 12.69 -0.62
N ILE A 75 13.17 13.25 -0.13
CA ILE A 75 12.18 12.54 0.66
C ILE A 75 10.90 12.34 -0.16
N HIS A 76 10.41 11.10 -0.22
CA HIS A 76 9.24 10.72 -1.00
C HIS A 76 8.19 10.10 -0.09
N SER A 77 7.01 10.70 -0.03
CA SER A 77 5.87 10.24 0.76
C SER A 77 5.07 9.21 -0.01
N HIS A 78 4.88 8.04 0.58
CA HIS A 78 4.08 6.96 -0.01
C HIS A 78 2.80 6.64 0.77
N ASN A 79 2.56 7.34 1.89
CA ASN A 79 1.42 7.05 2.75
C ASN A 79 0.61 8.34 3.04
N ALA A 80 -0.69 8.18 3.27
CA ALA A 80 -1.59 9.30 3.59
C ALA A 80 -2.21 9.18 4.99
N GLY A 81 -1.67 8.28 5.84
CA GLY A 81 -2.18 8.08 7.19
C GLY A 81 -1.22 7.26 8.05
N PHE A 82 -1.51 7.22 9.35
CA PHE A 82 -0.68 6.51 10.32
C PHE A 82 -0.99 5.01 10.45
N GLY A 83 -2.11 4.55 9.89
CA GLY A 83 -2.57 3.17 10.06
C GLY A 83 -2.64 2.77 11.54
N ALA A 84 -2.17 1.56 11.84
CA ALA A 84 -2.07 1.01 13.18
C ALA A 84 -0.89 1.59 14.01
N ALA A 85 -0.24 2.66 13.55
CA ALA A 85 0.87 3.25 14.28
C ALA A 85 0.43 3.76 15.65
N GLY A 86 1.13 3.32 16.70
CA GLY A 86 0.84 3.70 18.08
C GLY A 86 1.07 5.19 18.34
N ASN A 87 0.49 5.68 19.43
CA ASN A 87 0.52 7.09 19.83
C ASN A 87 1.93 7.69 19.92
N GLY A 88 2.95 6.90 20.28
CA GLY A 88 4.34 7.35 20.29
C GLY A 88 4.90 7.72 18.91
N ILE A 89 4.51 6.98 17.85
CA ILE A 89 4.91 7.29 16.47
C ILE A 89 4.20 8.56 16.00
N ARG A 90 2.90 8.68 16.29
CA ARG A 90 2.10 9.86 15.95
C ARG A 90 2.65 11.12 16.63
N PHE A 91 2.98 11.04 17.91
CA PHE A 91 3.58 12.13 18.67
C PHE A 91 4.95 12.54 18.12
N MET A 92 5.82 11.55 17.85
CA MET A 92 7.14 11.82 17.28
C MET A 92 7.04 12.42 15.87
N SER A 93 6.11 11.95 15.05
CA SER A 93 5.87 12.54 13.72
C SER A 93 5.45 14.00 13.82
N LYS A 94 4.64 14.34 14.81
CA LYS A 94 4.23 15.74 15.05
C LYS A 94 5.42 16.63 15.39
N ILE A 95 6.38 16.12 16.19
CA ILE A 95 7.60 16.87 16.56
C ILE A 95 8.58 16.97 15.40
N LEU A 96 8.77 15.88 14.64
CA LEU A 96 9.80 15.81 13.60
C LEU A 96 9.36 16.40 12.26
N LYS A 97 8.06 16.46 11.99
CA LYS A 97 7.51 17.00 10.74
C LYS A 97 8.00 18.42 10.41
N PRO A 98 8.03 19.38 11.35
CA PRO A 98 8.57 20.72 11.08
C PRO A 98 10.07 20.76 10.73
N LEU A 99 10.82 19.71 11.07
CA LEU A 99 12.27 19.65 10.83
C LEU A 99 12.61 19.12 9.43
N ILE A 100 11.66 18.55 8.70
CA ILE A 100 11.88 17.99 7.35
C ILE A 100 12.62 18.97 6.43
N PRO A 101 12.23 20.27 6.33
CA PRO A 101 12.89 21.22 5.44
C PRO A 101 14.35 21.55 5.80
N LEU A 102 14.79 21.22 7.02
CA LEU A 102 16.16 21.47 7.47
C LEU A 102 17.12 20.36 7.05
N PHE A 103 16.61 19.18 6.75
CA PHE A 103 17.41 17.99 6.46
C PHE A 103 17.25 17.48 5.03
N CYS A 104 16.17 17.83 4.34
CA CYS A 104 15.85 17.36 3.01
C CYS A 104 15.88 18.49 1.99
N ASP A 105 16.33 18.18 0.79
CA ASP A 105 16.53 19.14 -0.30
C ASP A 105 15.37 19.10 -1.30
N ASN A 106 14.81 17.90 -1.58
CA ASN A 106 13.69 17.70 -2.50
C ASN A 106 12.55 16.94 -1.82
N PHE A 107 11.32 17.28 -2.21
CA PHE A 107 10.08 16.80 -1.57
C PHE A 107 9.12 16.23 -2.62
N TYR A 108 8.88 14.92 -2.57
CA TYR A 108 7.95 14.25 -3.45
C TYR A 108 6.85 13.54 -2.67
N GLY A 109 5.65 13.52 -3.21
CA GLY A 109 4.55 12.66 -2.75
C GLY A 109 4.04 11.81 -3.89
N CYS A 110 3.66 10.55 -3.63
CA CYS A 110 3.02 9.73 -4.65
C CYS A 110 1.60 10.21 -5.01
N SER A 111 1.05 11.12 -4.20
CA SER A 111 -0.19 11.85 -4.42
C SER A 111 -0.16 13.16 -3.64
N GLU A 112 -1.07 14.07 -3.95
CA GLU A 112 -1.28 15.31 -3.18
C GLU A 112 -1.59 15.00 -1.70
N LEU A 113 -2.42 13.99 -1.46
CA LEU A 113 -2.79 13.57 -0.10
C LEU A 113 -1.57 13.05 0.68
N ALA A 114 -0.71 12.26 0.04
CA ALA A 114 0.54 11.78 0.64
C ALA A 114 1.51 12.92 0.95
N ALA A 115 1.64 13.90 0.06
CA ALA A 115 2.47 15.09 0.30
C ALA A 115 1.98 15.89 1.52
N ARG A 116 0.68 16.18 1.60
CA ARG A 116 0.06 16.90 2.74
C ARG A 116 0.17 16.14 4.05
N PHE A 117 0.12 14.83 4.01
CA PHE A 117 0.32 14.00 5.20
C PHE A 117 1.74 14.13 5.76
N LEU A 118 2.76 14.02 4.92
CA LEU A 118 4.15 14.00 5.35
C LEU A 118 4.74 15.40 5.56
N PHE A 119 4.50 16.35 4.65
CA PHE A 119 5.22 17.61 4.64
C PHE A 119 4.58 18.68 5.55
N PRO A 120 5.40 19.53 6.19
CA PRO A 120 4.89 20.64 6.96
C PRO A 120 4.21 21.67 6.06
N ARG A 121 3.35 22.48 6.67
CA ARG A 121 2.56 23.51 6.01
C ARG A 121 3.43 24.47 5.18
N SER A 122 4.62 24.82 5.67
CA SER A 122 5.59 25.69 4.98
C SER A 122 6.04 25.14 3.62
N ILE A 123 6.15 23.83 3.45
CA ILE A 123 6.48 23.18 2.17
C ILE A 123 5.26 23.18 1.25
N ILE A 124 4.08 22.82 1.79
CA ILE A 124 2.84 22.75 1.01
C ILE A 124 2.45 24.12 0.46
N GLU A 125 2.39 25.15 1.33
CA GLU A 125 1.97 26.51 0.96
C GLU A 125 2.97 27.21 0.02
N SER A 126 4.26 26.91 0.15
CA SER A 126 5.28 27.45 -0.76
C SER A 126 5.38 26.73 -2.10
N GLY A 127 4.64 25.64 -2.30
CA GLY A 127 4.70 24.83 -3.53
C GLY A 127 6.05 24.14 -3.77
N ARG A 128 6.89 23.98 -2.73
CA ARG A 128 8.23 23.35 -2.86
C ARG A 128 8.19 21.81 -2.89
N TYR A 129 7.12 21.22 -3.34
CA TYR A 129 7.00 19.78 -3.52
C TYR A 129 6.46 19.47 -4.91
N SER A 130 6.64 18.24 -5.34
CA SER A 130 6.06 17.75 -6.59
C SER A 130 5.35 16.41 -6.34
N VAL A 131 4.29 16.17 -7.08
CA VAL A 131 3.64 14.86 -7.10
C VAL A 131 4.35 14.00 -8.14
N LEU A 132 4.87 12.86 -7.69
CA LEU A 132 5.48 11.83 -8.52
C LEU A 132 4.70 10.53 -8.30
N PRO A 133 3.69 10.24 -9.13
CA PRO A 133 2.84 9.06 -8.97
C PRO A 133 3.63 7.77 -9.11
N ASN A 134 3.14 6.71 -8.44
CA ASN A 134 3.64 5.37 -8.63
C ASN A 134 3.29 4.89 -10.05
N GLY A 135 4.29 4.46 -10.81
CA GLY A 135 4.12 3.89 -12.14
C GLY A 135 4.13 2.37 -12.14
N ILE A 136 3.53 1.78 -13.15
CA ILE A 136 3.56 0.34 -13.43
C ILE A 136 3.97 0.11 -14.89
N ASP A 137 4.35 -1.11 -15.20
CA ASP A 137 4.64 -1.56 -16.57
C ASP A 137 3.31 -1.99 -17.22
N LEU A 138 2.66 -1.09 -17.96
CA LEU A 138 1.31 -1.28 -18.49
C LEU A 138 1.18 -2.53 -19.37
N GLU A 139 2.18 -2.84 -20.21
CA GLU A 139 2.16 -3.99 -21.12
C GLU A 139 1.93 -5.32 -20.38
N LYS A 140 2.33 -5.42 -19.11
CA LYS A 140 2.13 -6.62 -18.30
C LYS A 140 0.70 -6.80 -17.80
N TYR A 141 -0.09 -5.74 -17.82
CA TYR A 141 -1.44 -5.73 -17.26
C TYR A 141 -2.54 -5.70 -18.34
N ASP A 142 -2.15 -5.70 -19.61
CA ASP A 142 -3.11 -5.77 -20.71
C ASP A 142 -4.05 -6.96 -20.56
N TYR A 143 -5.33 -6.75 -20.85
CA TYR A 143 -6.33 -7.79 -20.79
C TYR A 143 -6.05 -8.92 -21.77
N ASP A 144 -6.05 -10.15 -21.29
CA ASP A 144 -5.87 -11.38 -22.08
C ASP A 144 -6.93 -12.43 -21.73
N GLU A 145 -7.85 -12.63 -22.65
CA GLU A 145 -8.95 -13.59 -22.49
C GLU A 145 -8.46 -15.04 -22.29
N THR A 146 -7.31 -15.40 -22.87
CA THR A 146 -6.74 -16.74 -22.71
C THR A 146 -6.23 -16.92 -21.28
N VAL A 147 -5.48 -15.95 -20.76
CA VAL A 147 -5.02 -15.93 -19.36
C VAL A 147 -6.21 -15.93 -18.41
N ARG A 148 -7.24 -15.12 -18.68
CA ARG A 148 -8.48 -15.11 -17.89
C ARG A 148 -9.10 -16.49 -17.78
N ARG A 149 -9.31 -17.17 -18.89
CA ARG A 149 -9.90 -18.52 -18.90
C ARG A 149 -9.04 -19.54 -18.15
N GLU A 150 -7.73 -19.51 -18.35
CA GLU A 150 -6.79 -20.41 -17.68
C GLU A 150 -6.82 -20.21 -16.15
N ILE A 151 -6.74 -18.97 -15.67
CA ILE A 151 -6.74 -18.67 -14.22
C ILE A 151 -8.10 -19.00 -13.61
N ARG A 152 -9.21 -18.64 -14.27
CA ARG A 152 -10.56 -18.96 -13.77
C ARG A 152 -10.79 -20.46 -13.68
N LYS A 153 -10.34 -21.24 -14.67
CA LYS A 153 -10.37 -22.71 -14.63
C LYS A 153 -9.53 -23.27 -13.48
N LYS A 154 -8.28 -22.77 -13.33
CA LYS A 154 -7.36 -23.18 -12.25
C LYS A 154 -7.94 -22.94 -10.85
N LEU A 155 -8.72 -21.86 -10.68
CA LEU A 155 -9.30 -21.46 -9.41
C LEU A 155 -10.76 -21.90 -9.23
N ASN A 156 -11.31 -22.70 -10.17
CA ASN A 156 -12.73 -23.13 -10.19
C ASN A 156 -13.72 -21.95 -10.14
N LEU A 157 -13.44 -20.90 -10.91
CA LEU A 157 -14.23 -19.66 -10.98
C LEU A 157 -15.10 -19.57 -12.25
N GLU A 158 -15.18 -20.63 -13.03
CA GLU A 158 -15.97 -20.67 -14.28
C GLU A 158 -17.43 -20.41 -13.98
N GLY A 159 -18.05 -19.47 -14.71
CA GLY A 159 -19.44 -19.06 -14.52
C GLY A 159 -19.70 -18.24 -13.25
N LYS A 160 -18.73 -17.96 -12.40
CA LYS A 160 -18.89 -17.15 -11.19
C LYS A 160 -18.68 -15.67 -11.49
N TYR A 161 -19.31 -14.79 -10.72
CA TYR A 161 -18.94 -13.37 -10.65
C TYR A 161 -17.91 -13.18 -9.54
N VAL A 162 -16.74 -12.64 -9.87
CA VAL A 162 -15.58 -12.59 -8.98
C VAL A 162 -15.32 -11.18 -8.51
N VAL A 163 -15.59 -10.92 -7.24
CA VAL A 163 -15.17 -9.70 -6.55
C VAL A 163 -13.72 -9.89 -6.08
N GLY A 164 -12.84 -8.98 -6.44
CA GLY A 164 -11.42 -9.08 -6.13
C GLY A 164 -10.91 -8.01 -5.17
N HIS A 165 -9.92 -8.37 -4.37
CA HIS A 165 -9.15 -7.42 -3.56
C HIS A 165 -7.70 -7.89 -3.42
N ALA A 166 -6.76 -6.93 -3.45
CA ALA A 166 -5.36 -7.20 -3.19
C ALA A 166 -4.79 -6.18 -2.20
N GLY A 167 -4.28 -6.69 -1.08
CA GLY A 167 -3.70 -5.87 -0.04
C GLY A 167 -3.27 -6.66 1.19
N ARG A 168 -2.38 -6.08 1.98
CA ARG A 168 -1.98 -6.67 3.26
C ARG A 168 -3.18 -6.76 4.20
N PHE A 169 -3.36 -7.88 4.89
CA PHE A 169 -4.37 -8.02 5.93
C PHE A 169 -4.01 -7.20 7.17
N SER A 170 -4.31 -5.91 7.10
CA SER A 170 -4.08 -4.89 8.13
C SER A 170 -5.32 -3.99 8.28
N ASP A 171 -5.40 -3.22 9.36
CA ASP A 171 -6.50 -2.28 9.59
C ASP A 171 -6.69 -1.30 8.42
N GLN A 172 -5.59 -0.83 7.82
CA GLN A 172 -5.59 0.12 6.72
C GLN A 172 -6.47 -0.34 5.54
N LYS A 173 -6.38 -1.61 5.16
CA LYS A 173 -7.09 -2.19 4.00
C LYS A 173 -8.56 -2.51 4.28
N ASN A 174 -8.98 -2.50 5.56
CA ASN A 174 -10.36 -2.64 5.98
C ASN A 174 -11.09 -3.89 5.44
N HIS A 175 -10.39 -5.02 5.45
CA HIS A 175 -10.97 -6.31 5.01
C HIS A 175 -12.23 -6.68 5.78
N SER A 176 -12.38 -6.19 7.01
CA SER A 176 -13.58 -6.43 7.80
C SER A 176 -14.82 -5.87 7.08
N PHE A 177 -14.78 -4.60 6.64
CA PHE A 177 -15.87 -3.99 5.90
C PHE A 177 -16.04 -4.60 4.51
N LEU A 178 -14.94 -5.02 3.85
CA LEU A 178 -15.01 -5.74 2.58
C LEU A 178 -15.82 -7.05 2.69
N LEU A 179 -15.66 -7.80 3.77
CA LEU A 179 -16.44 -9.01 4.02
C LEU A 179 -17.93 -8.70 4.22
N ASP A 180 -18.26 -7.59 4.89
CA ASP A 180 -19.65 -7.15 5.05
C ASP A 180 -20.25 -6.74 3.69
N ILE A 181 -19.50 -6.00 2.85
CA ILE A 181 -19.88 -5.66 1.47
C ILE A 181 -20.14 -6.95 0.67
N PHE A 182 -19.18 -7.87 0.70
CA PHE A 182 -19.29 -9.11 -0.07
C PHE A 182 -20.48 -9.98 0.40
N GLN A 183 -20.78 -10.03 1.69
CA GLN A 183 -21.97 -10.72 2.20
C GLN A 183 -23.23 -10.11 1.59
N ALA A 184 -23.30 -8.78 1.48
CA ALA A 184 -24.45 -8.11 0.84
C ALA A 184 -24.53 -8.42 -0.66
N VAL A 185 -23.39 -8.46 -1.38
CA VAL A 185 -23.30 -8.88 -2.78
C VAL A 185 -23.78 -10.33 -2.94
N HIS A 186 -23.23 -11.25 -2.14
CA HIS A 186 -23.56 -12.69 -2.21
C HIS A 186 -25.02 -12.99 -1.91
N ARG A 187 -25.62 -12.25 -0.99
CA ARG A 187 -27.06 -12.33 -0.69
C ARG A 187 -27.93 -11.94 -1.89
N LYS A 188 -27.49 -10.96 -2.70
CA LYS A 188 -28.19 -10.53 -3.94
C LYS A 188 -27.92 -11.49 -5.11
N ASN A 189 -26.71 -12.00 -5.20
CA ASN A 189 -26.30 -12.94 -6.24
C ASN A 189 -25.49 -14.10 -5.64
N PRO A 190 -26.10 -15.26 -5.37
CA PRO A 190 -25.39 -16.42 -4.81
C PRO A 190 -24.30 -17.01 -5.72
N ASN A 191 -24.23 -16.59 -6.98
CA ASN A 191 -23.20 -17.06 -7.91
C ASN A 191 -21.94 -16.19 -7.90
N THR A 192 -21.57 -15.65 -6.73
CA THR A 192 -20.40 -14.78 -6.54
C THR A 192 -19.32 -15.42 -5.70
N VAL A 193 -18.07 -15.01 -5.90
CA VAL A 193 -16.89 -15.40 -5.12
C VAL A 193 -16.09 -14.16 -4.77
N LEU A 194 -15.57 -14.09 -3.54
CA LEU A 194 -14.59 -13.09 -3.13
C LEU A 194 -13.19 -13.68 -3.21
N LEU A 195 -12.31 -13.07 -4.01
CA LEU A 195 -10.93 -13.49 -4.21
C LEU A 195 -9.96 -12.49 -3.56
N LEU A 196 -9.29 -12.92 -2.51
CA LEU A 196 -8.42 -12.08 -1.67
C LEU A 196 -6.95 -12.44 -1.84
N PHE A 197 -6.13 -11.46 -2.25
CA PHE A 197 -4.69 -11.57 -2.34
C PHE A 197 -4.00 -10.78 -1.24
N GLY A 198 -2.96 -11.39 -0.65
CA GLY A 198 -2.14 -10.79 0.38
C GLY A 198 -1.98 -11.68 1.61
N VAL A 199 -1.13 -11.22 2.51
CA VAL A 199 -0.89 -11.81 3.83
C VAL A 199 -0.85 -10.70 4.87
N GLY A 200 -1.05 -11.02 6.14
CA GLY A 200 -0.98 -10.01 7.20
C GLY A 200 -1.51 -10.51 8.53
N GLU A 201 -1.34 -9.69 9.55
CA GLU A 201 -1.66 -10.01 10.94
C GLU A 201 -3.15 -10.26 11.22
N LEU A 202 -4.02 -9.71 10.38
CA LEU A 202 -5.48 -9.85 10.55
C LEU A 202 -6.08 -11.01 9.75
N GLN A 203 -5.30 -11.78 9.00
CA GLN A 203 -5.83 -12.81 8.09
C GLN A 203 -6.70 -13.84 8.82
N GLU A 204 -6.25 -14.37 9.96
CA GLU A 204 -7.04 -15.34 10.72
C GLU A 204 -8.30 -14.74 11.34
N VAL A 205 -8.25 -13.47 11.75
CA VAL A 205 -9.43 -12.74 12.22
C VAL A 205 -10.47 -12.61 11.10
N MET A 206 -10.02 -12.34 9.85
CA MET A 206 -10.90 -12.22 8.69
C MET A 206 -11.50 -13.56 8.27
N LYS A 207 -10.76 -14.66 8.36
CA LYS A 207 -11.31 -16.02 8.14
C LYS A 207 -12.40 -16.35 9.15
N ASN A 208 -12.18 -16.03 10.43
CA ASN A 208 -13.19 -16.22 11.46
C ASN A 208 -14.43 -15.36 11.21
N LYS A 209 -14.26 -14.10 10.76
CA LYS A 209 -15.38 -13.24 10.37
C LYS A 209 -16.16 -13.82 9.19
N ALA A 210 -15.48 -14.29 8.13
CA ALA A 210 -16.14 -14.93 6.99
C ALA A 210 -17.01 -16.12 7.42
N ARG A 211 -16.49 -16.94 8.36
CA ARG A 211 -17.24 -18.06 8.96
C ARG A 211 -18.48 -17.57 9.72
N THR A 212 -18.33 -16.54 10.56
CA THR A 212 -19.45 -15.95 11.30
C THR A 212 -20.53 -15.37 10.38
N LEU A 213 -20.11 -14.83 9.23
CA LEU A 213 -21.02 -14.27 8.22
C LEU A 213 -21.66 -15.36 7.32
N GLY A 214 -21.24 -16.63 7.45
CA GLY A 214 -21.72 -17.77 6.64
C GLY A 214 -21.31 -17.69 5.17
N ILE A 215 -20.14 -17.10 4.88
CA ILE A 215 -19.61 -16.91 3.51
C ILE A 215 -18.24 -17.57 3.31
N GLU A 216 -17.76 -18.39 4.24
CA GLU A 216 -16.43 -19.00 4.16
C GLU A 216 -16.18 -19.82 2.91
N ASP A 217 -17.20 -20.53 2.43
CA ASP A 217 -17.11 -21.42 1.26
C ASP A 217 -16.99 -20.65 -0.08
N VAL A 218 -17.30 -19.35 -0.06
CA VAL A 218 -17.26 -18.48 -1.25
C VAL A 218 -16.24 -17.34 -1.13
N VAL A 219 -15.37 -17.39 -0.10
CA VAL A 219 -14.22 -16.48 0.07
C VAL A 219 -12.92 -17.24 -0.07
N ILE A 220 -12.14 -16.91 -1.09
CA ILE A 220 -10.84 -17.51 -1.35
C ILE A 220 -9.74 -16.62 -0.79
N PHE A 221 -9.09 -17.06 0.28
CA PHE A 221 -7.87 -16.45 0.83
C PHE A 221 -6.66 -17.03 0.10
N TYR A 222 -6.31 -16.45 -1.06
CA TYR A 222 -5.28 -16.99 -1.94
C TYR A 222 -3.86 -16.87 -1.35
N GLY A 223 -3.60 -15.83 -0.58
CA GLY A 223 -2.25 -15.48 -0.11
C GLY A 223 -1.53 -14.53 -1.06
N ALA A 224 -0.21 -14.44 -0.95
CA ALA A 224 0.60 -13.61 -1.84
C ALA A 224 0.78 -14.27 -3.22
N SER A 225 0.82 -13.46 -4.26
CA SER A 225 1.13 -13.90 -5.62
C SER A 225 2.21 -13.02 -6.26
N ASN A 226 3.14 -13.63 -6.97
CA ASN A 226 4.14 -12.94 -7.80
C ASN A 226 3.65 -12.70 -9.23
N GLU A 227 2.46 -13.21 -9.57
CA GLU A 227 1.84 -13.12 -10.90
C GLU A 227 0.52 -12.34 -10.82
N MET A 228 0.50 -11.24 -10.06
CA MET A 228 -0.71 -10.43 -9.89
C MET A 228 -1.28 -9.95 -11.22
N ASN A 229 -0.45 -9.66 -12.20
CA ASN A 229 -0.87 -9.30 -13.55
C ASN A 229 -1.78 -10.36 -14.20
N LYS A 230 -1.57 -11.64 -13.93
CA LYS A 230 -2.46 -12.72 -14.38
C LYS A 230 -3.68 -12.86 -13.46
N MET A 231 -3.51 -12.64 -12.15
CA MET A 231 -4.60 -12.81 -11.18
C MET A 231 -5.70 -11.76 -11.35
N TRP A 232 -5.35 -10.52 -11.75
CA TRP A 232 -6.33 -9.50 -12.10
C TRP A 232 -7.30 -9.97 -13.19
N GLN A 233 -6.83 -10.75 -14.17
CA GLN A 233 -7.64 -11.27 -15.27
C GLN A 233 -8.80 -12.17 -14.80
N ALA A 234 -8.70 -12.77 -13.61
CA ALA A 234 -9.74 -13.65 -13.09
C ALA A 234 -10.94 -12.92 -12.49
N MET A 235 -10.78 -11.64 -12.18
CA MET A 235 -11.78 -10.82 -11.48
C MET A 235 -12.79 -10.19 -12.46
N ASP A 236 -13.92 -9.74 -11.93
CA ASP A 236 -14.95 -8.99 -12.64
C ASP A 236 -15.08 -7.56 -12.10
N VAL A 237 -14.73 -7.34 -10.84
CA VAL A 237 -14.67 -6.02 -10.19
C VAL A 237 -13.59 -6.03 -9.10
N PHE A 238 -12.91 -4.90 -8.93
CA PHE A 238 -11.97 -4.68 -7.84
C PHE A 238 -12.58 -3.74 -6.79
N VAL A 239 -12.59 -4.17 -5.52
CA VAL A 239 -13.16 -3.38 -4.41
C VAL A 239 -12.09 -3.09 -3.38
N MET A 240 -11.89 -1.81 -3.05
CA MET A 240 -10.90 -1.37 -2.06
C MET A 240 -11.50 -0.37 -1.08
N PRO A 241 -12.08 -0.82 0.04
CA PRO A 241 -12.64 0.03 1.09
C PRO A 241 -11.58 0.48 2.12
N SER A 242 -10.38 0.82 1.66
CA SER A 242 -9.25 1.22 2.52
C SER A 242 -9.58 2.47 3.32
N LEU A 243 -9.07 2.55 4.56
CA LEU A 243 -9.22 3.71 5.44
C LEU A 243 -8.35 4.89 5.02
N HIS A 244 -7.23 4.64 4.40
CA HIS A 244 -6.30 5.64 3.83
C HIS A 244 -5.31 4.97 2.89
N GLU A 245 -4.93 5.66 1.82
CA GLU A 245 -3.86 5.28 0.89
C GLU A 245 -3.13 6.53 0.40
N GLY A 246 -1.84 6.38 0.08
CA GLY A 246 -1.11 7.43 -0.64
C GLY A 246 -1.52 7.46 -2.11
N LEU A 247 -1.03 6.50 -2.89
CA LEU A 247 -1.53 6.12 -4.21
C LEU A 247 -1.43 4.60 -4.29
N PRO A 248 -2.57 3.87 -4.18
CA PRO A 248 -2.54 2.41 -4.13
C PRO A 248 -2.18 1.80 -5.49
N VAL A 249 -0.98 1.24 -5.60
CA VAL A 249 -0.49 0.60 -6.84
C VAL A 249 -1.45 -0.51 -7.31
N THR A 250 -2.02 -1.28 -6.38
CA THR A 250 -3.00 -2.33 -6.71
C THR A 250 -4.26 -1.78 -7.39
N GLY A 251 -4.68 -0.56 -7.05
CA GLY A 251 -5.78 0.12 -7.74
C GLY A 251 -5.40 0.57 -9.15
N VAL A 252 -4.15 0.98 -9.37
CA VAL A 252 -3.61 1.30 -10.70
C VAL A 252 -3.51 0.03 -11.55
N GLU A 253 -2.99 -1.06 -11.00
CA GLU A 253 -2.87 -2.37 -11.66
C GLU A 253 -4.23 -2.94 -12.08
N ALA A 254 -5.22 -2.89 -11.19
CA ALA A 254 -6.58 -3.38 -11.48
C ALA A 254 -7.19 -2.64 -12.67
N GLN A 255 -7.09 -1.30 -12.69
CA GLN A 255 -7.58 -0.49 -13.80
C GLN A 255 -6.81 -0.73 -15.11
N ALA A 256 -5.49 -0.91 -15.04
CA ALA A 256 -4.67 -1.27 -16.21
C ALA A 256 -5.09 -2.63 -16.79
N SER A 257 -5.61 -3.54 -15.96
CA SER A 257 -6.18 -4.82 -16.40
C SER A 257 -7.63 -4.71 -16.88
N GLY A 258 -8.17 -3.49 -17.03
CA GLY A 258 -9.52 -3.24 -17.51
C GLY A 258 -10.64 -3.45 -16.49
N LEU A 259 -10.32 -3.67 -15.20
CA LEU A 259 -11.33 -3.92 -14.19
C LEU A 259 -12.10 -2.65 -13.79
N PRO A 260 -13.42 -2.72 -13.67
CA PRO A 260 -14.18 -1.77 -12.88
C PRO A 260 -13.65 -1.75 -11.43
N CYS A 261 -13.56 -0.55 -10.84
CA CYS A 261 -13.00 -0.37 -9.51
C CYS A 261 -13.92 0.44 -8.62
N VAL A 262 -14.15 -0.06 -7.41
CA VAL A 262 -14.90 0.66 -6.36
C VAL A 262 -13.95 0.94 -5.19
N PHE A 263 -13.70 2.22 -4.94
CA PHE A 263 -12.79 2.71 -3.91
C PHE A 263 -13.55 3.42 -2.78
N SER A 264 -12.97 3.46 -1.60
CA SER A 264 -13.46 4.38 -0.57
C SER A 264 -13.14 5.84 -0.92
N ASP A 265 -13.98 6.77 -0.52
CA ASP A 265 -13.76 8.21 -0.62
C ASP A 265 -12.67 8.74 0.35
N ALA A 266 -12.22 7.88 1.27
CA ALA A 266 -11.15 8.17 2.23
C ALA A 266 -9.74 8.10 1.61
N ILE A 267 -9.59 7.58 0.39
CA ILE A 267 -8.31 7.53 -0.33
C ILE A 267 -8.22 8.64 -1.38
N THR A 268 -7.02 8.83 -1.94
CA THR A 268 -6.82 9.85 -2.97
C THR A 268 -7.65 9.60 -4.21
N LYS A 269 -8.33 10.63 -4.72
CA LYS A 269 -9.07 10.57 -5.99
C LYS A 269 -8.15 10.41 -7.21
N GLU A 270 -6.85 10.66 -7.05
CA GLU A 270 -5.84 10.50 -8.10
C GLU A 270 -5.66 9.04 -8.55
N VAL A 271 -6.17 8.06 -7.75
CA VAL A 271 -6.19 6.66 -8.18
C VAL A 271 -7.24 6.37 -9.26
N GLY A 272 -8.26 7.22 -9.42
CA GLY A 272 -9.29 7.06 -10.44
C GLY A 272 -8.76 7.46 -11.81
N LEU A 273 -8.18 6.51 -12.54
CA LEU A 273 -7.52 6.73 -13.84
C LEU A 273 -8.42 6.40 -15.03
N THR A 274 -9.50 5.66 -14.80
CA THR A 274 -10.45 5.23 -15.83
C THR A 274 -11.87 5.67 -15.51
N SER A 275 -12.74 5.72 -16.52
CA SER A 275 -14.15 6.04 -16.34
C SER A 275 -14.95 4.97 -15.58
N ASN A 276 -14.39 3.77 -15.44
CA ASN A 276 -15.00 2.65 -14.73
C ASN A 276 -14.60 2.63 -13.25
N THR A 277 -14.43 3.82 -12.65
CA THR A 277 -14.00 3.97 -11.27
C THR A 277 -15.03 4.74 -10.47
N GLU A 278 -15.44 4.19 -9.34
CA GLU A 278 -16.38 4.80 -8.41
C GLU A 278 -15.76 5.00 -7.04
N PHE A 279 -16.24 6.01 -6.31
CA PHE A 279 -15.81 6.31 -4.95
C PHE A 279 -17.01 6.39 -4.03
N LEU A 280 -17.03 5.52 -3.03
CA LEU A 280 -18.12 5.41 -2.07
C LEU A 280 -17.66 5.74 -0.65
N SER A 281 -18.56 6.31 0.14
CA SER A 281 -18.23 6.64 1.52
C SER A 281 -18.19 5.40 2.39
N LEU A 282 -17.20 5.35 3.30
CA LEU A 282 -17.11 4.34 4.35
C LEU A 282 -18.22 4.48 5.41
N GLN A 283 -19.00 5.57 5.39
CA GLN A 283 -20.16 5.76 6.25
C GLN A 283 -21.43 5.11 5.66
N GLU A 284 -21.41 4.75 4.37
CA GLU A 284 -22.50 4.04 3.75
C GLU A 284 -22.57 2.59 4.22
N LYS A 285 -23.79 2.03 4.17
CA LYS A 285 -24.01 0.62 4.51
C LYS A 285 -23.41 -0.31 3.44
N PRO A 286 -23.02 -1.54 3.81
CA PRO A 286 -22.53 -2.55 2.87
C PRO A 286 -23.49 -2.79 1.68
N ASP A 287 -24.80 -2.68 1.92
CA ASP A 287 -25.83 -2.85 0.87
C ASP A 287 -25.74 -1.79 -0.23
N VAL A 288 -25.35 -0.54 0.11
CA VAL A 288 -25.12 0.53 -0.87
C VAL A 288 -23.93 0.18 -1.75
N TRP A 289 -22.82 -0.24 -1.15
CA TRP A 289 -21.64 -0.72 -1.90
C TRP A 289 -21.95 -1.91 -2.81
N ALA A 290 -22.90 -2.76 -2.42
CA ALA A 290 -23.31 -3.93 -3.20
C ALA A 290 -24.27 -3.61 -4.36
N GLU A 291 -24.66 -2.37 -4.56
CA GLU A 291 -25.49 -1.88 -5.67
C GLU A 291 -24.66 -1.37 -6.85
N HIS A 292 -23.43 -0.99 -6.56
CA HIS A 292 -22.44 -0.56 -7.53
C HIS A 292 -21.55 -1.71 -8.00
#